data_809aebc08febed513cff30c31949a75e
#
_entry.id   809aebc08febed513cff30c31949a75e
#
_cell.length_a   1.000
_cell.length_b   1.000
_cell.length_c   1.000
_cell.angle_alpha   90.00
_cell.angle_beta   90.00
_cell.angle_gamma   90.00
#
_symmetry.space_group_name_H-M   'P 1'
#
loop_
_entity.id
_entity.type
_entity.pdbx_description
1 polymer ?
#
loop_
_entity_poly.entity_id
_entity_poly.type
_entity_poly.pdbx_seq_one_letter_code
_entity_poly.pdbx_strand_id
1 'polypeptide(L)'
;MSPAPEREDERLDAYRAAVDRLPVLTRTVFLLHRVDDLSYTDIANRLAISIDAVEGFIAEALLMLYMMLEGETPRRRENAHVAAAEVSLRQRYRAHCETALRASGIAAPIAWDDSDDDRQAVLLTIVTAMPFAVRNTFLLNRLDHLTYAQIARETDSYEWIIRRRMLRAIRLIVRAPETFEQWLLDQTARSERARR
;
A
#
# COMPACT_ATOMS: atom_id res chain seq x y z
N MET A 1 13.89 -41.30 8.03
CA MET A 1 13.09 -40.74 9.14
C MET A 1 12.46 -39.46 8.58
N SER A 2 11.19 -39.50 8.19
CA SER A 2 10.46 -38.29 7.75
C SER A 2 10.26 -37.37 8.95
N PRO A 3 10.49 -36.06 8.83
CA PRO A 3 10.18 -35.12 9.90
C PRO A 3 8.70 -35.21 10.27
N ALA A 4 8.38 -35.08 11.55
CA ALA A 4 7.00 -35.10 12.01
C ALA A 4 6.20 -33.96 11.38
N PRO A 5 4.93 -34.16 10.95
CA PRO A 5 4.12 -33.17 10.23
C PRO A 5 4.01 -31.82 10.97
N GLU A 6 3.97 -31.80 12.27
CA GLU A 6 3.95 -30.57 13.08
C GLU A 6 5.15 -29.63 12.86
N ARG A 7 6.37 -30.20 12.63
CA ARG A 7 7.56 -29.38 12.34
C ARG A 7 7.56 -28.81 10.93
N GLU A 8 6.86 -29.43 10.01
CA GLU A 8 6.74 -28.98 8.61
C GLU A 8 5.78 -27.80 8.53
N ASP A 9 4.66 -27.85 9.26
CA ASP A 9 3.69 -26.77 9.38
C ASP A 9 4.31 -25.54 10.05
N GLU A 10 5.05 -25.73 11.18
CA GLU A 10 5.75 -24.64 11.86
C GLU A 10 6.79 -23.94 10.94
N ARG A 11 7.52 -24.71 10.13
CA ARG A 11 8.49 -24.14 9.18
C ARG A 11 7.80 -23.38 8.04
N LEU A 12 6.66 -23.87 7.57
CA LEU A 12 5.88 -23.23 6.53
C LEU A 12 5.29 -21.90 7.04
N ASP A 13 4.80 -21.87 8.25
CA ASP A 13 4.27 -20.65 8.88
C ASP A 13 5.37 -19.63 9.15
N ALA A 14 6.55 -20.07 9.61
CA ALA A 14 7.71 -19.20 9.76
C ALA A 14 8.16 -18.61 8.42
N TYR A 15 8.15 -19.40 7.34
CA TYR A 15 8.45 -18.92 6.00
C TYR A 15 7.43 -17.90 5.48
N ARG A 16 6.12 -18.16 5.66
CA ARG A 16 5.06 -17.21 5.29
C ARG A 16 5.21 -15.90 6.03
N ALA A 17 5.42 -15.97 7.35
CA ALA A 17 5.65 -14.78 8.17
C ALA A 17 6.91 -13.99 7.74
N ALA A 18 7.96 -14.67 7.28
CA ALA A 18 9.15 -14.02 6.73
C ALA A 18 8.85 -13.33 5.38
N VAL A 19 8.09 -13.97 4.49
CA VAL A 19 7.65 -13.35 3.22
C VAL A 19 6.81 -12.10 3.46
N ASP A 20 5.90 -12.11 4.43
CA ASP A 20 5.04 -10.97 4.76
C ASP A 20 5.84 -9.77 5.30
N ARG A 21 7.03 -10.00 5.85
CA ARG A 21 7.94 -8.96 6.35
C ARG A 21 8.85 -8.35 5.28
N LEU A 22 8.89 -8.91 4.07
CA LEU A 22 9.64 -8.32 2.97
C LEU A 22 9.09 -6.92 2.60
N PRO A 23 9.94 -5.99 2.13
CA PRO A 23 9.50 -4.73 1.54
C PRO A 23 8.47 -4.99 0.43
N VAL A 24 7.48 -4.12 0.30
CA VAL A 24 6.32 -4.33 -0.61
C VAL A 24 6.74 -4.71 -2.03
N LEU A 25 7.67 -3.96 -2.64
CA LEU A 25 8.14 -4.24 -4.00
C LEU A 25 8.91 -5.56 -4.09
N THR A 26 9.83 -5.80 -3.16
CA THR A 26 10.61 -7.04 -3.09
C THR A 26 9.68 -8.24 -2.93
N ARG A 27 8.67 -8.15 -2.06
CA ARG A 27 7.65 -9.18 -1.88
C ARG A 27 6.83 -9.39 -3.15
N THR A 28 6.35 -8.31 -3.77
CA THR A 28 5.54 -8.40 -4.99
C THR A 28 6.30 -9.09 -6.12
N VAL A 29 7.54 -8.67 -6.40
CA VAL A 29 8.38 -9.29 -7.44
C VAL A 29 8.66 -10.76 -7.13
N PHE A 30 8.96 -11.07 -5.86
CA PHE A 30 9.21 -12.43 -5.40
C PHE A 30 7.98 -13.34 -5.59
N LEU A 31 6.78 -12.88 -5.21
CA LEU A 31 5.55 -13.65 -5.37
C LEU A 31 5.17 -13.84 -6.84
N LEU A 32 5.30 -12.81 -7.69
CA LEU A 32 5.10 -12.93 -9.13
C LEU A 32 5.97 -14.00 -9.77
N HIS A 33 7.21 -14.15 -9.28
CA HIS A 33 8.10 -15.20 -9.79
C HIS A 33 7.79 -16.57 -9.20
N ARG A 34 7.53 -16.67 -7.88
CA ARG A 34 7.44 -17.97 -7.18
C ARG A 34 6.05 -18.57 -7.15
N VAL A 35 5.00 -17.73 -7.15
CA VAL A 35 3.60 -18.17 -7.08
C VAL A 35 2.94 -18.13 -8.44
N ASP A 36 3.17 -17.04 -9.20
CA ASP A 36 2.56 -16.86 -10.51
C ASP A 36 3.43 -17.41 -11.66
N ASP A 37 4.58 -17.99 -11.33
CA ASP A 37 5.54 -18.64 -12.29
C ASP A 37 5.94 -17.73 -13.46
N LEU A 38 6.06 -16.42 -13.22
CA LEU A 38 6.43 -15.47 -14.25
C LEU A 38 7.95 -15.43 -14.47
N SER A 39 8.34 -15.31 -15.74
CA SER A 39 9.75 -15.07 -16.09
C SER A 39 10.18 -13.65 -15.67
N TYR A 40 11.46 -13.43 -15.47
CA TYR A 40 12.03 -12.11 -15.18
C TYR A 40 11.66 -11.07 -16.25
N THR A 41 11.67 -11.49 -17.52
CA THR A 41 11.24 -10.64 -18.64
C THR A 41 9.76 -10.26 -18.55
N ASP A 42 8.87 -11.19 -18.14
CA ASP A 42 7.46 -10.90 -17.98
C ASP A 42 7.22 -9.94 -16.82
N ILE A 43 7.90 -10.14 -15.69
CA ILE A 43 7.81 -9.24 -14.52
C ILE A 43 8.32 -7.85 -14.90
N ALA A 44 9.49 -7.76 -15.54
CA ALA A 44 10.07 -6.50 -16.00
C ALA A 44 9.09 -5.72 -16.91
N ASN A 45 8.48 -6.42 -17.87
CA ASN A 45 7.50 -5.83 -18.78
C ASN A 45 6.21 -5.39 -18.06
N ARG A 46 5.71 -6.20 -17.10
CA ARG A 46 4.46 -5.89 -16.36
C ARG A 46 4.61 -4.68 -15.47
N LEU A 47 5.73 -4.60 -14.78
CA LEU A 47 6.04 -3.48 -13.88
C LEU A 47 6.70 -2.29 -14.60
N ALA A 48 7.08 -2.45 -15.87
CA ALA A 48 7.88 -1.49 -16.65
C ALA A 48 9.14 -1.05 -15.89
N ILE A 49 9.94 -2.03 -15.50
CA ILE A 49 11.28 -1.89 -14.87
C ILE A 49 12.31 -2.71 -15.65
N SER A 50 13.60 -2.55 -15.35
CA SER A 50 14.65 -3.34 -16.01
C SER A 50 14.68 -4.79 -15.50
N ILE A 51 15.21 -5.70 -16.31
CA ILE A 51 15.44 -7.10 -15.89
C ILE A 51 16.45 -7.13 -14.74
N ASP A 52 17.49 -6.29 -14.77
CA ASP A 52 18.48 -6.20 -13.70
C ASP A 52 17.84 -5.80 -12.35
N ALA A 53 16.79 -4.96 -12.39
CA ALA A 53 16.03 -4.62 -11.18
C ALA A 53 15.23 -5.82 -10.66
N VAL A 54 14.62 -6.62 -11.55
CA VAL A 54 13.91 -7.86 -11.16
C VAL A 54 14.88 -8.85 -10.51
N GLU A 55 16.05 -9.07 -11.12
CA GLU A 55 17.10 -9.91 -10.55
C GLU A 55 17.55 -9.41 -9.18
N GLY A 56 17.73 -8.10 -9.07
CA GLY A 56 18.08 -7.46 -7.81
C GLY A 56 17.03 -7.67 -6.71
N PHE A 57 15.75 -7.51 -7.01
CA PHE A 57 14.65 -7.78 -6.06
C PHE A 57 14.58 -9.25 -5.64
N ILE A 58 14.77 -10.19 -6.58
CA ILE A 58 14.79 -11.63 -6.25
C ILE A 58 15.98 -11.95 -5.34
N ALA A 59 17.18 -11.45 -5.67
CA ALA A 59 18.36 -11.65 -4.85
C ALA A 59 18.20 -11.05 -3.44
N GLU A 60 17.61 -9.84 -3.33
CA GLU A 60 17.30 -9.20 -2.06
C GLU A 60 16.30 -10.03 -1.26
N ALA A 61 15.21 -10.50 -1.88
CA ALA A 61 14.21 -11.34 -1.22
C ALA A 61 14.83 -12.60 -0.62
N LEU A 62 15.62 -13.33 -1.41
CA LEU A 62 16.26 -14.57 -0.97
C LEU A 62 17.23 -14.34 0.20
N LEU A 63 18.03 -13.27 0.14
CA LEU A 63 18.94 -12.91 1.21
C LEU A 63 18.19 -12.54 2.50
N MET A 64 17.16 -11.70 2.40
CA MET A 64 16.37 -11.27 3.56
C MET A 64 15.61 -12.45 4.18
N LEU A 65 15.03 -13.34 3.36
CA LEU A 65 14.36 -14.55 3.85
C LEU A 65 15.34 -15.46 4.58
N TYR A 66 16.53 -15.68 4.03
CA TYR A 66 17.58 -16.48 4.69
C TYR A 66 17.92 -15.90 6.06
N MET A 67 18.23 -14.59 6.12
CA MET A 67 18.55 -13.92 7.40
C MET A 67 17.41 -14.03 8.43
N MET A 68 16.15 -13.81 8.00
CA MET A 68 15.01 -13.90 8.90
C MET A 68 14.77 -15.32 9.43
N LEU A 69 14.99 -16.34 8.63
CA LEU A 69 14.83 -17.74 9.03
C LEU A 69 15.95 -18.21 9.97
N GLU A 70 17.14 -17.61 9.86
CA GLU A 70 18.26 -17.83 10.80
C GLU A 70 18.13 -16.97 12.09
N GLY A 71 17.06 -16.17 12.22
CA GLY A 71 16.84 -15.30 13.38
C GLY A 71 17.66 -14.00 13.35
N GLU A 72 18.26 -13.68 12.20
CA GLU A 72 19.03 -12.45 12.02
C GLU A 72 18.14 -11.28 11.62
N THR A 73 18.59 -10.05 11.89
CA THR A 73 17.90 -8.85 11.41
C THR A 73 18.18 -8.64 9.91
N PRO A 74 17.15 -8.68 9.06
CA PRO A 74 17.34 -8.54 7.64
C PRO A 74 17.89 -7.14 7.28
N ARG A 75 18.89 -7.09 6.41
CA ARG A 75 19.48 -5.86 5.88
C ARG A 75 19.30 -5.81 4.39
N ARG A 76 18.89 -4.66 3.89
CA ARG A 76 18.83 -4.39 2.45
C ARG A 76 20.26 -4.19 1.93
N ARG A 77 20.54 -4.79 0.77
CA ARG A 77 21.79 -4.55 0.06
C ARG A 77 21.60 -3.37 -0.90
N GLU A 78 22.56 -2.46 -0.93
CA GLU A 78 22.55 -1.39 -1.93
C GLU A 78 22.63 -1.98 -3.35
N ASN A 79 21.61 -1.64 -4.16
CA ASN A 79 21.55 -2.01 -5.57
C ASN A 79 20.93 -0.84 -6.35
N ALA A 80 21.71 -0.25 -7.22
CA ALA A 80 21.31 0.94 -7.98
C ALA A 80 20.09 0.67 -8.88
N HIS A 81 19.97 -0.53 -9.48
CA HIS A 81 18.83 -0.90 -10.33
C HIS A 81 17.54 -1.05 -9.51
N VAL A 82 17.64 -1.66 -8.31
CA VAL A 82 16.53 -1.76 -7.37
C VAL A 82 16.08 -0.37 -6.93
N ALA A 83 17.01 0.48 -6.48
CA ALA A 83 16.68 1.83 -6.03
C ALA A 83 16.03 2.68 -7.14
N ALA A 84 16.54 2.61 -8.36
CA ALA A 84 15.96 3.32 -9.51
C ALA A 84 14.55 2.81 -9.85
N ALA A 85 14.32 1.50 -9.78
CA ALA A 85 13.01 0.90 -10.01
C ALA A 85 12.01 1.31 -8.92
N GLU A 86 12.40 1.33 -7.64
CA GLU A 86 11.57 1.80 -6.53
C GLU A 86 11.13 3.24 -6.72
N VAL A 87 12.07 4.13 -7.03
CA VAL A 87 11.78 5.56 -7.29
C VAL A 87 10.79 5.70 -8.45
N SER A 88 11.03 5.01 -9.56
CA SER A 88 10.18 5.07 -10.76
C SER A 88 8.76 4.58 -10.47
N LEU A 89 8.61 3.42 -9.81
CA LEU A 89 7.31 2.85 -9.48
C LEU A 89 6.55 3.73 -8.49
N ARG A 90 7.22 4.28 -7.48
CA ARG A 90 6.62 5.20 -6.52
C ARG A 90 6.16 6.50 -7.17
N GLN A 91 6.94 7.07 -8.07
CA GLN A 91 6.53 8.26 -8.82
C GLN A 91 5.28 8.00 -9.67
N ARG A 92 5.20 6.85 -10.34
CA ARG A 92 4.03 6.45 -11.13
C ARG A 92 2.79 6.25 -10.26
N TYR A 93 2.94 5.64 -9.10
CA TYR A 93 1.86 5.50 -8.13
C TYR A 93 1.37 6.86 -7.61
N ARG A 94 2.28 7.76 -7.25
CA ARG A 94 1.97 9.12 -6.80
C ARG A 94 1.18 9.90 -7.87
N ALA A 95 1.60 9.82 -9.13
CA ALA A 95 0.88 10.43 -10.25
C ALA A 95 -0.52 9.81 -10.45
N HIS A 96 -0.66 8.49 -10.25
CA HIS A 96 -1.94 7.80 -10.26
C HIS A 96 -2.87 8.33 -9.15
N CYS A 97 -2.38 8.44 -7.91
CA CYS A 97 -3.14 8.97 -6.78
C CYS A 97 -3.63 10.41 -7.03
N GLU A 98 -2.78 11.29 -7.55
CA GLU A 98 -3.14 12.65 -7.89
C GLU A 98 -4.25 12.70 -8.96
N THR A 99 -4.15 11.84 -9.97
CA THR A 99 -5.16 11.75 -11.03
C THR A 99 -6.49 11.25 -10.50
N ALA A 100 -6.48 10.23 -9.65
CA ALA A 100 -7.68 9.65 -9.02
C ALA A 100 -8.36 10.65 -8.08
N LEU A 101 -7.59 11.41 -7.30
CA LEU A 101 -8.15 12.46 -6.42
C LEU A 101 -8.78 13.59 -7.23
N ARG A 102 -8.13 14.07 -8.30
CA ARG A 102 -8.72 15.08 -9.19
C ARG A 102 -10.03 14.60 -9.84
N ALA A 103 -10.06 13.34 -10.28
CA ALA A 103 -11.29 12.71 -10.82
C ALA A 103 -12.41 12.62 -9.76
N SER A 104 -12.05 12.51 -8.48
CA SER A 104 -12.99 12.53 -7.35
C SER A 104 -13.40 13.94 -6.90
N GLY A 105 -12.92 14.98 -7.60
CA GLY A 105 -13.22 16.39 -7.29
C GLY A 105 -12.34 16.99 -6.19
N ILE A 106 -11.24 16.33 -5.82
CA ILE A 106 -10.26 16.84 -4.86
C ILE A 106 -9.06 17.39 -5.63
N ALA A 107 -9.00 18.70 -5.80
CA ALA A 107 -7.94 19.39 -6.55
C ALA A 107 -6.73 19.81 -5.69
N ALA A 108 -6.73 19.47 -4.39
CA ALA A 108 -5.63 19.80 -3.50
C ALA A 108 -4.37 19.00 -3.84
N PRO A 109 -3.18 19.62 -3.84
CA PRO A 109 -1.93 18.90 -4.02
C PRO A 109 -1.69 17.95 -2.84
N ILE A 110 -1.13 16.76 -3.12
CA ILE A 110 -0.72 15.83 -2.08
C ILE A 110 0.67 16.27 -1.59
N ALA A 111 0.79 16.46 -0.28
CA ALA A 111 2.10 16.71 0.34
C ALA A 111 2.82 15.37 0.52
N TRP A 112 3.54 14.96 -0.51
CA TRP A 112 4.39 13.78 -0.45
C TRP A 112 5.59 14.07 0.47
N ASP A 113 5.87 13.12 1.34
CA ASP A 113 7.09 13.12 2.13
C ASP A 113 8.00 11.95 1.71
N ASP A 114 9.18 11.87 2.30
CA ASP A 114 10.14 10.79 2.05
C ASP A 114 9.85 9.55 2.90
N SER A 115 8.77 9.58 3.70
CA SER A 115 8.32 8.39 4.44
C SER A 115 7.74 7.37 3.46
N ASP A 116 7.78 6.11 3.86
CA ASP A 116 7.21 5.01 3.05
C ASP A 116 5.67 4.97 3.09
N ASP A 117 5.03 5.92 3.78
CA ASP A 117 3.59 5.94 3.98
C ASP A 117 2.86 6.91 3.02
N ASP A 118 2.99 6.67 1.71
CA ASP A 118 2.21 7.37 0.68
C ASP A 118 0.69 7.34 0.95
N ARG A 119 0.20 6.31 1.67
CA ARG A 119 -1.21 6.19 2.05
C ARG A 119 -1.63 7.26 3.04
N GLN A 120 -0.79 7.56 4.02
CA GLN A 120 -1.06 8.62 4.99
C GLN A 120 -1.14 9.98 4.30
N ALA A 121 -0.24 10.30 3.38
CA ALA A 121 -0.25 11.56 2.63
C ALA A 121 -1.55 11.73 1.83
N VAL A 122 -2.02 10.67 1.16
CA VAL A 122 -3.30 10.67 0.44
C VAL A 122 -4.48 10.91 1.38
N LEU A 123 -4.56 10.18 2.49
CA LEU A 123 -5.67 10.31 3.46
C LEU A 123 -5.68 11.69 4.11
N LEU A 124 -4.53 12.23 4.47
CA LEU A 124 -4.39 13.57 5.02
C LEU A 124 -4.89 14.63 4.03
N THR A 125 -4.55 14.50 2.75
CA THR A 125 -5.03 15.39 1.69
C THR A 125 -6.55 15.33 1.57
N ILE A 126 -7.15 14.14 1.58
CA ILE A 126 -8.61 13.96 1.53
C ILE A 126 -9.28 14.64 2.73
N VAL A 127 -8.77 14.38 3.95
CA VAL A 127 -9.33 14.96 5.18
C VAL A 127 -9.22 16.49 5.16
N THR A 128 -8.07 17.02 4.74
CA THR A 128 -7.83 18.46 4.65
C THR A 128 -8.74 19.14 3.61
N ALA A 129 -9.03 18.48 2.51
CA ALA A 129 -9.91 18.97 1.45
C ALA A 129 -11.42 18.86 1.80
N MET A 130 -11.79 18.18 2.89
CA MET A 130 -13.18 18.11 3.31
C MET A 130 -13.72 19.50 3.67
N PRO A 131 -15.02 19.80 3.36
CA PRO A 131 -15.69 20.98 3.90
C PRO A 131 -15.54 21.05 5.42
N PHE A 132 -15.29 22.23 5.97
CA PHE A 132 -14.96 22.43 7.39
C PHE A 132 -15.90 21.66 8.35
N ALA A 133 -17.22 21.78 8.17
CA ALA A 133 -18.18 21.11 9.05
C ALA A 133 -18.11 19.56 8.97
N VAL A 134 -17.76 19.01 7.79
CA VAL A 134 -17.58 17.56 7.59
C VAL A 134 -16.30 17.09 8.25
N ARG A 135 -15.20 17.82 8.01
CA ARG A 135 -13.89 17.55 8.60
C ARG A 135 -13.94 17.62 10.12
N ASN A 136 -14.50 18.71 10.68
CA ASN A 136 -14.61 18.87 12.13
C ASN A 136 -15.42 17.74 12.77
N THR A 137 -16.57 17.36 12.19
CA THR A 137 -17.36 16.21 12.66
C THR A 137 -16.55 14.92 12.65
N PHE A 138 -15.77 14.69 11.57
CA PHE A 138 -14.93 13.50 11.43
C PHE A 138 -13.81 13.45 12.47
N LEU A 139 -13.11 14.56 12.68
CA LEU A 139 -12.00 14.65 13.63
C LEU A 139 -12.49 14.48 15.08
N LEU A 140 -13.56 15.19 15.49
CA LEU A 140 -14.16 15.04 16.83
C LEU A 140 -14.57 13.59 17.12
N ASN A 141 -15.06 12.86 16.13
CA ASN A 141 -15.40 11.44 16.32
C ASN A 141 -14.16 10.52 16.36
N ARG A 142 -13.15 10.77 15.48
CA ARG A 142 -12.02 9.84 15.32
C ARG A 142 -10.85 10.09 16.26
N LEU A 143 -10.58 11.37 16.59
CA LEU A 143 -9.47 11.73 17.48
C LEU A 143 -9.96 11.92 18.92
N ASP A 144 -11.09 12.61 19.10
CA ASP A 144 -11.60 12.93 20.42
C ASP A 144 -12.62 11.88 20.92
N HIS A 145 -12.89 10.85 20.11
CA HIS A 145 -13.77 9.71 20.44
C HIS A 145 -15.19 10.12 20.86
N LEU A 146 -15.66 11.29 20.44
CA LEU A 146 -16.99 11.78 20.79
C LEU A 146 -18.09 11.02 20.05
N THR A 147 -19.18 10.75 20.74
CA THR A 147 -20.41 10.22 20.15
C THR A 147 -21.12 11.27 19.30
N TYR A 148 -21.98 10.83 18.38
CA TYR A 148 -22.76 11.77 17.54
C TYR A 148 -23.62 12.73 18.35
N ALA A 149 -24.19 12.27 19.48
CA ALA A 149 -24.97 13.10 20.37
C ALA A 149 -24.10 14.16 21.09
N GLN A 150 -22.85 13.84 21.45
CA GLN A 150 -21.90 14.78 22.03
C GLN A 150 -21.48 15.83 21.01
N ILE A 151 -21.10 15.40 19.80
CA ILE A 151 -20.73 16.29 18.69
C ILE A 151 -21.89 17.25 18.35
N ALA A 152 -23.12 16.73 18.33
CA ALA A 152 -24.31 17.54 18.07
C ALA A 152 -24.47 18.68 19.10
N ARG A 153 -24.24 18.37 20.38
CA ARG A 153 -24.27 19.38 21.48
C ARG A 153 -23.15 20.41 21.37
N GLU A 154 -21.91 19.95 21.09
CA GLU A 154 -20.75 20.83 20.97
C GLU A 154 -20.81 21.75 19.74
N THR A 155 -21.44 21.29 18.65
CA THR A 155 -21.53 22.06 17.40
C THR A 155 -22.86 22.76 17.21
N ASP A 156 -23.72 22.82 18.24
CA ASP A 156 -25.09 23.35 18.20
C ASP A 156 -25.86 22.86 16.96
N SER A 157 -25.85 21.55 16.78
CA SER A 157 -26.37 20.87 15.57
C SER A 157 -27.30 19.72 15.98
N TYR A 158 -28.09 19.22 15.05
CA TYR A 158 -28.89 18.02 15.28
C TYR A 158 -28.11 16.75 14.98
N GLU A 159 -28.34 15.67 15.74
CA GLU A 159 -27.63 14.40 15.57
C GLU A 159 -27.76 13.82 14.14
N TRP A 160 -28.91 13.99 13.49
CA TRP A 160 -29.11 13.53 12.11
C TRP A 160 -28.20 14.27 11.11
N ILE A 161 -27.87 15.56 11.36
CA ILE A 161 -26.92 16.34 10.57
C ILE A 161 -25.51 15.76 10.77
N ILE A 162 -25.13 15.45 12.01
CA ILE A 162 -23.84 14.85 12.34
C ILE A 162 -23.67 13.51 11.63
N ARG A 163 -24.70 12.64 11.66
CA ARG A 163 -24.72 11.39 10.91
C ARG A 163 -24.53 11.59 9.40
N ARG A 164 -25.20 12.59 8.83
CA ARG A 164 -25.07 12.92 7.40
C ARG A 164 -23.66 13.43 7.04
N ARG A 165 -23.07 14.27 7.92
CA ARG A 165 -21.68 14.75 7.75
C ARG A 165 -20.69 13.59 7.84
N MET A 166 -20.85 12.70 8.80
CA MET A 166 -20.01 11.51 8.95
C MET A 166 -20.11 10.60 7.72
N LEU A 167 -21.31 10.31 7.23
CA LEU A 167 -21.49 9.52 5.99
C LEU A 167 -20.81 10.17 4.79
N ARG A 168 -20.83 11.52 4.71
CA ARG A 168 -20.11 12.25 3.65
C ARG A 168 -18.60 12.10 3.80
N ALA A 169 -18.06 12.21 5.01
CA ALA A 169 -16.63 11.99 5.28
C ALA A 169 -16.20 10.58 4.88
N ILE A 170 -16.94 9.56 5.32
CA ILE A 170 -16.67 8.15 4.98
C ILE A 170 -16.67 7.94 3.46
N ARG A 171 -17.66 8.50 2.74
CA ARG A 171 -17.71 8.37 1.28
C ARG A 171 -16.50 8.99 0.57
N LEU A 172 -15.93 10.07 1.10
CA LEU A 172 -14.71 10.66 0.55
C LEU A 172 -13.50 9.76 0.82
N ILE A 173 -13.39 9.19 2.02
CA ILE A 173 -12.29 8.28 2.40
C ILE A 173 -12.36 6.96 1.59
N VAL A 174 -13.56 6.40 1.41
CA VAL A 174 -13.74 5.14 0.63
C VAL A 174 -13.39 5.33 -0.85
N ARG A 175 -13.43 6.56 -1.37
CA ARG A 175 -13.00 6.90 -2.73
C ARG A 175 -11.51 7.16 -2.85
N ALA A 176 -10.76 7.04 -1.75
CA ALA A 176 -9.31 7.13 -1.81
C ALA A 176 -8.76 6.09 -2.81
N PRO A 177 -7.72 6.44 -3.57
CA PRO A 177 -7.02 5.46 -4.41
C PRO A 177 -6.60 4.24 -3.60
N GLU A 178 -6.45 3.12 -4.27
CA GLU A 178 -5.91 1.89 -3.70
C GLU A 178 -4.52 2.10 -3.08
N THR A 179 -4.09 1.18 -2.24
CA THR A 179 -2.74 1.18 -1.67
C THR A 179 -1.70 0.92 -2.75
N PHE A 180 -0.43 1.29 -2.49
CA PHE A 180 0.66 1.02 -3.42
C PHE A 180 0.76 -0.46 -3.81
N GLU A 181 0.62 -1.35 -2.85
CA GLU A 181 0.62 -2.80 -3.09
C GLU A 181 -0.54 -3.23 -4.01
N GLN A 182 -1.75 -2.77 -3.73
CA GLN A 182 -2.92 -3.09 -4.58
C GLN A 182 -2.77 -2.53 -5.99
N TRP A 183 -2.25 -1.31 -6.11
CA TRP A 183 -1.95 -0.72 -7.42
C TRP A 183 -0.93 -1.54 -8.21
N LEU A 184 0.13 -2.05 -7.57
CA LEU A 184 1.11 -2.93 -8.22
C LEU A 184 0.46 -4.22 -8.75
N LEU A 185 -0.38 -4.85 -7.94
CA LEU A 185 -1.13 -6.06 -8.35
C LEU A 185 -2.04 -5.76 -9.55
N ASP A 186 -2.71 -4.61 -9.56
CA ASP A 186 -3.54 -4.20 -10.69
C ASP A 186 -2.74 -3.93 -11.97
N GLN A 187 -1.51 -3.39 -11.88
CA GLN A 187 -0.63 -3.24 -13.06
C GLN A 187 -0.33 -4.60 -13.68
N THR A 188 -0.07 -5.61 -12.87
CA THR A 188 0.21 -6.96 -13.37
C THR A 188 -1.00 -7.59 -14.05
N ALA A 189 -2.19 -7.45 -13.47
CA ALA A 189 -3.44 -7.97 -14.03
C ALA A 189 -3.87 -7.28 -15.35
N ARG A 190 -3.63 -5.97 -15.48
CA ARG A 190 -3.94 -5.20 -16.71
C ARG A 190 -3.06 -5.62 -17.88
N SER A 191 -1.79 -5.86 -17.63
CA SER A 191 -0.84 -6.31 -18.66
C SER A 191 -1.19 -7.70 -19.22
N GLU A 192 -1.82 -8.57 -18.43
CA GLU A 192 -2.34 -9.86 -18.91
C GLU A 192 -3.52 -9.71 -19.87
N ARG A 193 -4.47 -8.81 -19.54
CA ARG A 193 -5.64 -8.57 -20.38
C ARG A 193 -5.29 -7.95 -21.73
N ALA A 194 -4.25 -7.13 -21.80
CA ALA A 194 -3.79 -6.49 -23.03
C ALA A 194 -3.06 -7.44 -23.98
N ARG A 195 -2.62 -8.62 -23.52
CA ARG A 195 -1.94 -9.64 -24.30
C ARG A 195 -2.85 -10.74 -24.85
N ARG A 196 -4.10 -10.79 -24.43
CA ARG A 196 -5.16 -11.68 -24.93
C ARG A 196 -6.01 -11.01 -25.99
#